data_5e23640da084af59f0aaf2e361d8d2fa
#
_entry.id   5e23640da084af59f0aaf2e361d8d2fa
#
_cell.length_a   1.000
_cell.length_b   1.000
_cell.length_c   1.000
_cell.angle_alpha   90.00
_cell.angle_beta   90.00
_cell.angle_gamma   90.00
#
_symmetry.space_group_name_H-M   'P 1'
#
loop_
_entity.id
_entity.type
_entity.pdbx_description
1 polymer ?
#
loop_
_entity_poly.entity_id
_entity_poly.type
_entity_poly.pdbx_seq_one_letter_code
_entity_poly.pdbx_strand_id
1 'polypeptide(L)'
;MLFHLVRKELLDQLLSLRFAIACVLCLVALMLSAVVQARDYREAVSTFNMNTVVHRDAVLQKDDIAELQRGVEIDRPPHAMNMLVRGLAPQLTESVEVRGGGQLKFVRAYERNPVIPLFPSVDFVFIVGVIMSLLALAFSYDAVSGEQESGVLKLLMSYALPRDTVILGKWIGGYV
;
A
#
# COMPACT_ATOMS: atom_id res chain seq x y z
N MET A 1 -14.42 28.45 -23.50
CA MET A 1 -15.57 28.10 -22.66
C MET A 1 -15.29 26.86 -21.80
N LEU A 2 -14.90 25.73 -22.37
CA LEU A 2 -14.52 24.50 -21.67
C LEU A 2 -13.45 24.73 -20.60
N PHE A 3 -12.40 25.49 -20.89
CA PHE A 3 -11.32 25.82 -19.97
C PHE A 3 -11.80 26.59 -18.72
N HIS A 4 -12.74 27.49 -18.86
CA HIS A 4 -13.31 28.21 -17.72
C HIS A 4 -14.19 27.29 -16.85
N LEU A 5 -14.88 26.34 -17.46
CA LEU A 5 -15.66 25.33 -16.74
C LEU A 5 -14.76 24.40 -15.94
N VAL A 6 -13.70 23.88 -16.55
CA VAL A 6 -12.71 23.02 -15.89
C VAL A 6 -12.03 23.75 -14.73
N ARG A 7 -11.61 25.00 -14.95
CA ARG A 7 -10.99 25.81 -13.88
C ARG A 7 -11.92 26.06 -12.71
N LYS A 8 -13.19 26.34 -12.99
CA LYS A 8 -14.20 26.52 -11.93
C LYS A 8 -14.35 25.23 -11.13
N GLU A 9 -14.53 24.10 -11.80
CA GLU A 9 -14.71 22.80 -11.18
C GLU A 9 -13.52 22.41 -10.29
N LEU A 10 -12.30 22.63 -10.78
CA LEU A 10 -11.05 22.43 -10.02
C LEU A 10 -11.01 23.29 -8.76
N LEU A 11 -11.36 24.58 -8.88
CA LEU A 11 -11.34 25.47 -7.74
C LEU A 11 -12.43 25.11 -6.72
N ASP A 12 -13.61 24.74 -7.17
CA ASP A 12 -14.71 24.33 -6.30
C ASP A 12 -14.38 23.04 -5.53
N GLN A 13 -13.72 22.08 -6.19
CA GLN A 13 -13.25 20.85 -5.54
C GLN A 13 -12.11 21.11 -4.54
N LEU A 14 -11.07 21.85 -4.95
CA LEU A 14 -9.92 22.15 -4.09
C LEU A 14 -10.29 23.00 -2.87
N LEU A 15 -11.27 23.92 -3.02
CA LEU A 15 -11.78 24.76 -1.93
C LEU A 15 -12.83 24.05 -1.08
N SER A 16 -13.28 22.87 -1.49
CA SER A 16 -14.23 22.08 -0.73
C SER A 16 -13.59 21.60 0.58
N LEU A 17 -14.20 21.94 1.71
CA LEU A 17 -13.77 21.50 3.03
C LEU A 17 -13.73 19.96 3.12
N ARG A 18 -14.65 19.26 2.44
CA ARG A 18 -14.72 17.81 2.39
C ARG A 18 -13.47 17.22 1.72
N PHE A 19 -13.04 17.81 0.60
CA PHE A 19 -11.82 17.41 -0.10
C PHE A 19 -10.58 17.65 0.76
N ALA A 20 -10.47 18.82 1.38
CA ALA A 20 -9.35 19.15 2.27
C ALA A 20 -9.25 18.18 3.45
N ILE A 21 -10.36 17.85 4.11
CA ILE A 21 -10.39 16.88 5.21
C ILE A 21 -9.98 15.48 4.71
N ALA A 22 -10.49 15.04 3.57
CA ALA A 22 -10.16 13.73 3.01
C ALA A 22 -8.66 13.64 2.64
N CYS A 23 -8.08 14.68 2.04
CA CYS A 23 -6.64 14.76 1.76
C CYS A 23 -5.81 14.69 3.04
N VAL A 24 -6.18 15.45 4.07
CA VAL A 24 -5.47 15.43 5.36
C VAL A 24 -5.55 14.05 5.99
N LEU A 25 -6.73 13.41 6.02
CA LEU A 25 -6.88 12.05 6.55
C LEU A 25 -6.03 11.04 5.78
N CYS A 26 -5.99 11.16 4.45
CA CYS A 26 -5.17 10.28 3.62
C CYS A 26 -3.68 10.48 3.88
N LEU A 27 -3.21 11.74 4.01
CA LEU A 27 -1.82 12.04 4.36
C LEU A 27 -1.45 11.49 5.75
N VAL A 28 -2.34 11.64 6.73
CA VAL A 28 -2.14 11.08 8.06
C VAL A 28 -2.07 9.55 8.00
N ALA A 29 -2.94 8.90 7.24
CA ALA A 29 -2.91 7.44 7.07
C ALA A 29 -1.60 6.97 6.41
N LEU A 30 -1.13 7.68 5.37
CA LEU A 30 0.15 7.41 4.71
C LEU A 30 1.34 7.58 5.67
N MET A 31 1.35 8.66 6.45
CA MET A 31 2.39 8.90 7.44
C MET A 31 2.42 7.84 8.54
N LEU A 32 1.26 7.45 9.07
CA LEU A 32 1.16 6.38 10.06
C LEU A 32 1.64 5.05 9.49
N SER A 33 1.20 4.70 8.28
CA SER A 33 1.65 3.49 7.59
C SER A 33 3.17 3.49 7.40
N ALA A 34 3.75 4.60 6.96
CA ALA A 34 5.20 4.73 6.76
C ALA A 34 5.99 4.55 8.07
N VAL A 35 5.50 5.14 9.18
CA VAL A 35 6.13 4.98 10.49
C VAL A 35 6.08 3.53 10.98
N VAL A 36 4.94 2.88 10.85
CA VAL A 36 4.79 1.47 11.25
C VAL A 36 5.72 0.58 10.42
N GLN A 37 5.71 0.73 9.10
CA GLN A 37 6.55 -0.08 8.22
C GLN A 37 8.05 0.18 8.43
N ALA A 38 8.44 1.41 8.73
CA ALA A 38 9.83 1.73 9.06
C ALA A 38 10.29 1.06 10.38
N ARG A 39 9.40 0.96 11.37
CA ARG A 39 9.68 0.22 12.61
C ARG A 39 9.82 -1.27 12.35
N ASP A 40 8.87 -1.85 11.64
CA ASP A 40 8.87 -3.27 11.30
C ASP A 40 10.12 -3.66 10.48
N TYR A 41 10.53 -2.79 9.55
CA TYR A 41 11.76 -3.00 8.78
C TYR A 41 13.02 -2.97 9.66
N ARG A 42 13.11 -2.01 10.60
CA ARG A 42 14.24 -1.95 11.55
C ARG A 42 14.31 -3.19 12.44
N GLU A 43 13.17 -3.66 12.89
CA GLU A 43 13.06 -4.88 13.68
C GLU A 43 13.49 -6.12 12.86
N ALA A 44 13.02 -6.21 11.61
CA ALA A 44 13.43 -7.29 10.71
C ALA A 44 14.93 -7.28 10.42
N VAL A 45 15.54 -6.11 10.21
CA VAL A 45 17.01 -5.97 10.03
C VAL A 45 17.76 -6.37 11.29
N SER A 46 17.29 -5.95 12.47
CA SER A 46 17.90 -6.31 13.75
C SER A 46 17.85 -7.82 13.98
N THR A 47 16.69 -8.42 13.75
CA THR A 47 16.50 -9.88 13.90
C THR A 47 17.38 -10.66 12.90
N PHE A 48 17.44 -10.22 11.65
CA PHE A 48 18.30 -10.82 10.64
C PHE A 48 19.78 -10.78 11.05
N ASN A 49 20.27 -9.62 11.51
CA ASN A 49 21.65 -9.48 11.95
C ASN A 49 21.95 -10.39 13.14
N MET A 50 21.04 -10.48 14.11
CA MET A 50 21.19 -11.35 15.28
C MET A 50 21.19 -12.82 14.89
N ASN A 51 20.24 -13.26 14.07
CA ASN A 51 20.14 -14.64 13.60
C ASN A 51 21.38 -15.04 12.77
N THR A 52 21.84 -14.15 11.89
CA THR A 52 23.03 -14.41 11.07
C THR A 52 24.27 -14.66 11.93
N VAL A 53 24.45 -13.91 13.03
CA VAL A 53 25.55 -14.13 13.96
C VAL A 53 25.40 -15.48 14.66
N VAL A 54 24.22 -15.77 15.21
CA VAL A 54 23.93 -17.02 15.92
C VAL A 54 24.12 -18.24 15.01
N HIS A 55 23.58 -18.17 13.78
CA HIS A 55 23.71 -19.29 12.82
C HIS A 55 25.15 -19.46 12.35
N ARG A 56 25.91 -18.38 12.16
CA ARG A 56 27.34 -18.46 11.84
C ARG A 56 28.14 -19.09 12.96
N ASP A 57 27.93 -18.66 14.20
CA ASP A 57 28.64 -19.20 15.35
C ASP A 57 28.28 -20.67 15.59
N ALA A 58 27.01 -21.03 15.39
CA ALA A 58 26.58 -22.42 15.44
C ALA A 58 27.25 -23.31 14.37
N VAL A 59 27.49 -22.77 13.17
CA VAL A 59 28.21 -23.48 12.11
C VAL A 59 29.70 -23.61 12.44
N LEU A 60 30.33 -22.57 13.02
CA LEU A 60 31.75 -22.58 13.39
C LEU A 60 32.05 -23.49 14.59
N GLN A 61 31.07 -23.75 15.45
CA GLN A 61 31.19 -24.64 16.59
C GLN A 61 30.95 -26.13 16.23
N LYS A 62 30.52 -26.43 15.02
CA LYS A 62 30.33 -27.81 14.54
C LYS A 62 31.64 -28.38 14.04
N ASP A 63 32.28 -29.16 14.89
CA ASP A 63 33.56 -29.85 14.57
C ASP A 63 33.38 -31.10 13.70
N ASP A 64 32.14 -31.61 13.59
CA ASP A 64 31.83 -32.84 12.87
C ASP A 64 31.02 -32.60 11.60
N ILE A 65 31.48 -33.19 10.49
CA ILE A 65 30.79 -33.15 9.18
C ILE A 65 29.38 -33.74 9.29
N ALA A 66 29.16 -34.73 10.16
CA ALA A 66 27.86 -35.33 10.41
C ALA A 66 26.86 -34.35 11.02
N GLU A 67 27.33 -33.37 11.79
CA GLU A 67 26.50 -32.32 12.36
C GLU A 67 26.13 -31.25 11.34
N LEU A 68 27.03 -30.93 10.42
CA LEU A 68 26.73 -30.03 9.29
C LEU A 68 25.70 -30.64 8.34
N GLN A 69 25.68 -31.96 8.20
CA GLN A 69 24.70 -32.68 7.39
C GLN A 69 23.27 -32.65 7.97
N ARG A 70 23.12 -32.39 9.29
CA ARG A 70 21.81 -32.27 9.93
C ARG A 70 21.04 -31.03 9.50
N GLY A 71 21.72 -30.02 9.03
CA GLY A 71 21.11 -28.82 8.42
C GLY A 71 21.81 -27.53 8.83
N VAL A 72 21.87 -26.62 7.88
CA VAL A 72 22.32 -25.24 8.06
C VAL A 72 21.17 -24.34 7.67
N GLU A 73 20.77 -23.45 8.56
CA GLU A 73 19.71 -22.48 8.31
C GLU A 73 20.33 -21.22 7.69
N ILE A 74 19.75 -20.78 6.58
CA ILE A 74 20.15 -19.59 5.85
C ILE A 74 18.98 -18.63 5.87
N ASP A 75 19.16 -17.48 6.52
CA ASP A 75 18.15 -16.43 6.60
C ASP A 75 18.14 -15.57 5.36
N ARG A 76 16.95 -15.14 4.96
CA ARG A 76 16.77 -14.21 3.86
C ARG A 76 16.94 -12.76 4.36
N PRO A 77 17.82 -11.96 3.73
CA PRO A 77 17.96 -10.56 4.10
C PRO A 77 16.67 -9.78 3.81
N PRO A 78 16.23 -8.88 4.72
CA PRO A 78 15.07 -8.04 4.48
C PRO A 78 15.33 -7.06 3.35
N HIS A 79 14.41 -7.00 2.39
CA HIS A 79 14.49 -6.06 1.27
C HIS A 79 14.10 -4.64 1.71
N ALA A 80 14.88 -3.62 1.29
CA ALA A 80 14.59 -2.22 1.60
C ALA A 80 13.22 -1.75 1.05
N MET A 81 12.77 -2.32 -0.07
CA MET A 81 11.43 -2.04 -0.63
C MET A 81 10.28 -2.47 0.27
N ASN A 82 10.50 -3.38 1.23
CA ASN A 82 9.49 -3.77 2.23
C ASN A 82 9.09 -2.60 3.15
N MET A 83 9.89 -1.52 3.18
CA MET A 83 9.52 -0.27 3.86
C MET A 83 8.32 0.44 3.22
N LEU A 84 8.14 0.30 1.91
CA LEU A 84 7.07 0.99 1.17
C LEU A 84 5.96 0.02 0.78
N VAL A 85 6.37 -1.17 0.32
CA VAL A 85 5.46 -2.17 -0.24
C VAL A 85 5.80 -3.52 0.35
N ARG A 86 4.95 -4.03 1.25
CA ARG A 86 5.10 -5.38 1.79
C ARG A 86 4.75 -6.46 0.77
N GLY A 87 3.70 -6.21 0.00
CA GLY A 87 3.23 -7.13 -1.04
C GLY A 87 3.14 -8.57 -0.55
N LEU A 88 3.78 -9.50 -1.28
CA LEU A 88 3.84 -10.92 -0.95
C LEU A 88 5.00 -11.30 0.01
N ALA A 89 5.82 -10.34 0.45
CA ALA A 89 6.98 -10.63 1.29
C ALA A 89 6.67 -11.46 2.55
N PRO A 90 5.54 -11.23 3.28
CA PRO A 90 5.17 -12.06 4.43
C PRO A 90 4.79 -13.50 4.07
N GLN A 91 4.45 -13.75 2.80
CA GLN A 91 4.07 -15.08 2.31
C GLN A 91 5.26 -15.86 1.75
N LEU A 92 6.38 -15.17 1.54
CA LEU A 92 7.61 -15.80 1.05
C LEU A 92 8.38 -16.46 2.20
N THR A 93 9.26 -17.37 1.82
CA THR A 93 10.13 -18.07 2.75
C THR A 93 11.02 -17.12 3.53
N GLU A 94 11.02 -17.22 4.85
CA GLU A 94 11.83 -16.42 5.77
C GLU A 94 13.26 -16.99 5.88
N SER A 95 13.38 -18.30 6.01
CA SER A 95 14.66 -19.00 6.02
C SER A 95 14.60 -20.32 5.27
N VAL A 96 15.74 -20.81 4.84
CA VAL A 96 15.91 -22.09 4.15
C VAL A 96 16.87 -22.94 4.94
N GLU A 97 16.41 -24.07 5.42
CA GLU A 97 17.25 -25.11 6.05
C GLU A 97 17.79 -26.02 4.95
N VAL A 98 19.11 -26.03 4.78
CA VAL A 98 19.80 -26.90 3.83
C VAL A 98 20.30 -28.12 4.58
N ARG A 99 19.75 -29.31 4.31
CA ARG A 99 20.16 -30.59 4.91
C ARG A 99 21.09 -31.35 4.00
N GLY A 100 21.92 -32.22 4.63
CA GLY A 100 22.75 -33.14 3.90
C GLY A 100 21.93 -33.98 2.90
N GLY A 101 22.50 -34.18 1.69
CA GLY A 101 21.78 -34.83 0.59
C GLY A 101 21.00 -33.87 -0.31
N GLY A 102 21.16 -32.55 -0.14
CA GLY A 102 20.53 -31.54 -1.01
C GLY A 102 19.05 -31.31 -0.74
N GLN A 103 18.53 -31.77 0.40
CA GLN A 103 17.14 -31.50 0.77
C GLN A 103 17.03 -30.10 1.32
N LEU A 104 16.11 -29.31 0.71
CA LEU A 104 15.77 -27.95 1.12
C LEU A 104 14.45 -27.98 1.89
N LYS A 105 14.46 -27.50 3.12
CA LYS A 105 13.25 -27.26 3.89
C LYS A 105 13.02 -25.76 3.99
N PHE A 106 11.92 -25.31 3.43
CA PHE A 106 11.52 -23.90 3.46
C PHE A 106 10.75 -23.61 4.74
N VAL A 107 11.25 -22.69 5.55
CA VAL A 107 10.54 -22.21 6.74
C VAL A 107 9.79 -20.93 6.36
N ARG A 108 8.47 -20.96 6.53
CA ARG A 108 7.60 -19.85 6.17
C ARG A 108 7.06 -19.18 7.44
N ALA A 109 7.04 -17.86 7.45
CA ALA A 109 6.57 -17.07 8.59
C ALA A 109 5.13 -17.43 9.00
N TYR A 110 4.26 -17.76 8.05
CA TYR A 110 2.86 -18.09 8.32
C TYR A 110 2.63 -19.50 8.94
N GLU A 111 3.62 -20.38 8.92
CA GLU A 111 3.52 -21.67 9.65
C GLU A 111 3.37 -21.44 11.16
N ARG A 112 3.87 -20.30 11.66
CA ARG A 112 3.70 -19.88 13.06
C ARG A 112 2.34 -19.25 13.35
N ASN A 113 1.72 -18.62 12.36
CA ASN A 113 0.45 -17.90 12.54
C ASN A 113 -0.39 -17.89 11.25
N PRO A 114 -1.27 -18.91 11.04
CA PRO A 114 -2.00 -19.10 9.79
C PRO A 114 -3.07 -18.02 9.53
N VAL A 115 -3.38 -17.18 10.51
CA VAL A 115 -4.43 -16.15 10.39
C VAL A 115 -3.90 -14.86 9.77
N ILE A 116 -2.61 -14.54 9.97
CA ILE A 116 -2.00 -13.28 9.47
C ILE A 116 -2.11 -13.13 7.95
N PRO A 117 -1.89 -14.16 7.11
CA PRO A 117 -1.97 -14.01 5.66
C PRO A 117 -3.38 -13.74 5.12
N LEU A 118 -4.41 -13.95 5.93
CA LEU A 118 -5.80 -13.69 5.52
C LEU A 118 -6.16 -12.20 5.51
N PHE A 119 -5.38 -11.38 6.21
CA PHE A 119 -5.58 -9.94 6.23
C PHE A 119 -4.57 -9.25 5.31
N PRO A 120 -5.05 -8.41 4.38
CA PRO A 120 -4.13 -7.62 3.57
C PRO A 120 -3.32 -6.69 4.47
N SER A 121 -2.01 -6.64 4.27
CA SER A 121 -1.18 -5.67 4.95
C SER A 121 -1.60 -4.26 4.51
N VAL A 122 -1.89 -3.40 5.48
CA VAL A 122 -2.18 -1.99 5.21
C VAL A 122 -0.85 -1.31 4.90
N ASP A 123 -0.44 -1.38 3.65
CA ASP A 123 0.76 -0.75 3.13
C ASP A 123 0.41 0.42 2.21
N PHE A 124 1.44 1.06 1.67
CA PHE A 124 1.27 2.17 0.74
C PHE A 124 0.40 1.79 -0.48
N VAL A 125 0.58 0.59 -1.02
CA VAL A 125 -0.20 0.11 -2.19
C VAL A 125 -1.67 -0.07 -1.83
N PHE A 126 -1.97 -0.59 -0.65
CA PHE A 126 -3.34 -0.71 -0.16
C PHE A 126 -4.00 0.66 0.01
N ILE A 127 -3.29 1.62 0.62
CA ILE A 127 -3.83 2.97 0.82
C ILE A 127 -4.11 3.64 -0.53
N VAL A 128 -3.16 3.62 -1.45
CA VAL A 128 -3.32 4.23 -2.78
C VAL A 128 -4.34 3.45 -3.61
N GLY A 129 -4.27 2.13 -3.63
CA GLY A 129 -5.14 1.30 -4.47
C GLY A 129 -6.58 1.25 -4.01
N VAL A 130 -6.84 1.20 -2.71
CA VAL A 130 -8.20 1.03 -2.16
C VAL A 130 -8.75 2.36 -1.66
N ILE A 131 -8.05 3.01 -0.74
CA ILE A 131 -8.58 4.21 -0.07
C ILE A 131 -8.69 5.37 -1.05
N MET A 132 -7.62 5.64 -1.82
CA MET A 132 -7.64 6.72 -2.81
C MET A 132 -8.64 6.45 -3.93
N SER A 133 -8.81 5.20 -4.37
CA SER A 133 -9.80 4.88 -5.40
C SER A 133 -11.23 5.06 -4.91
N LEU A 134 -11.53 4.70 -3.66
CA LEU A 134 -12.83 4.94 -3.04
C LEU A 134 -13.12 6.44 -2.88
N LEU A 135 -12.12 7.21 -2.46
CA LEU A 135 -12.24 8.67 -2.37
C LEU A 135 -12.48 9.30 -3.74
N ALA A 136 -11.74 8.90 -4.77
CA ALA A 136 -11.94 9.39 -6.13
C ALA A 136 -13.35 9.09 -6.64
N LEU A 137 -13.89 7.90 -6.35
CA LEU A 137 -15.25 7.51 -6.71
C LEU A 137 -16.30 8.35 -5.94
N ALA A 138 -16.08 8.55 -4.65
CA ALA A 138 -16.97 9.37 -3.82
C ALA A 138 -17.02 10.83 -4.29
N PHE A 139 -15.88 11.44 -4.60
CA PHE A 139 -15.81 12.79 -5.12
C PHE A 139 -16.42 12.92 -6.53
N SER A 140 -16.18 11.92 -7.39
CA SER A 140 -16.79 11.88 -8.71
C SER A 140 -18.33 11.81 -8.64
N TYR A 141 -18.85 11.05 -7.68
CA TYR A 141 -20.29 10.99 -7.42
C TYR A 141 -20.83 12.33 -6.90
N ASP A 142 -20.17 12.94 -5.92
CA ASP A 142 -20.61 14.21 -5.29
C ASP A 142 -20.58 15.38 -6.30
N ALA A 143 -19.63 15.38 -7.24
CA ALA A 143 -19.52 16.39 -8.31
C ALA A 143 -20.78 16.46 -9.22
N VAL A 144 -21.50 15.36 -9.38
CA VAL A 144 -22.76 15.33 -10.17
C VAL A 144 -23.98 15.43 -9.27
N SER A 145 -24.02 14.67 -8.20
CA SER A 145 -25.18 14.57 -7.29
C SER A 145 -25.36 15.84 -6.48
N GLY A 146 -24.29 16.45 -5.98
CA GLY A 146 -24.34 17.69 -5.20
C GLY A 146 -24.89 18.87 -5.99
N GLU A 147 -24.56 19.00 -7.29
CA GLU A 147 -25.14 20.04 -8.14
C GLU A 147 -26.62 19.76 -8.53
N GLN A 148 -27.00 18.51 -8.59
CA GLN A 148 -28.39 18.15 -8.80
C GLN A 148 -29.27 18.56 -7.61
N GLU A 149 -28.79 18.30 -6.39
CA GLU A 149 -29.50 18.69 -5.16
C GLU A 149 -29.55 20.20 -4.96
N SER A 150 -28.48 20.93 -5.26
CA SER A 150 -28.42 22.40 -5.17
C SER A 150 -29.16 23.10 -6.26
N GLY A 151 -29.67 22.42 -7.29
CA GLY A 151 -30.39 23.00 -8.43
C GLY A 151 -29.47 23.67 -9.46
N VAL A 152 -28.17 23.76 -9.22
CA VAL A 152 -27.20 24.38 -10.12
C VAL A 152 -27.15 23.66 -11.46
N LEU A 153 -27.31 22.34 -11.46
CA LEU A 153 -27.34 21.53 -12.68
C LEU A 153 -28.52 21.91 -13.58
N LYS A 154 -29.70 22.19 -13.01
CA LYS A 154 -30.88 22.65 -13.78
C LYS A 154 -30.62 24.01 -14.41
N LEU A 155 -29.98 24.92 -13.70
CA LEU A 155 -29.60 26.23 -14.16
C LEU A 155 -28.57 26.16 -15.30
N LEU A 156 -27.58 25.28 -15.16
CA LEU A 156 -26.53 25.02 -16.15
C LEU A 156 -27.10 24.43 -17.44
N MET A 157 -28.11 23.57 -17.34
CA MET A 157 -28.79 22.94 -18.46
C MET A 157 -29.81 23.89 -19.13
N SER A 158 -30.22 25.02 -18.48
CA SER A 158 -31.06 26.06 -19.07
C SER A 158 -30.27 26.99 -19.99
N TYR A 159 -28.95 27.04 -19.86
CA TYR A 159 -28.09 27.74 -20.82
C TYR A 159 -27.97 26.95 -22.12
N ALA A 160 -27.78 27.61 -23.25
CA ALA A 160 -27.59 26.98 -24.56
C ALA A 160 -26.21 26.29 -24.71
N LEU A 161 -25.84 25.52 -23.71
CA LEU A 161 -24.58 24.72 -23.68
C LEU A 161 -24.88 23.29 -24.10
N PRO A 162 -24.10 22.70 -25.01
CA PRO A 162 -24.25 21.30 -25.36
C PRO A 162 -23.93 20.44 -24.11
N ARG A 163 -24.79 19.48 -23.83
CA ARG A 163 -24.71 18.60 -22.66
C ARG A 163 -23.35 17.86 -22.58
N ASP A 164 -22.82 17.48 -23.75
CA ASP A 164 -21.53 16.81 -23.88
C ASP A 164 -20.38 17.67 -23.34
N THR A 165 -20.42 18.98 -23.57
CA THR A 165 -19.39 19.91 -23.10
C THR A 165 -19.43 20.07 -21.58
N VAL A 166 -20.60 19.98 -20.96
CA VAL A 166 -20.76 20.05 -19.50
C VAL A 166 -20.20 18.78 -18.86
N ILE A 167 -20.55 17.59 -19.39
CA ILE A 167 -20.07 16.29 -18.88
C ILE A 167 -18.56 16.17 -19.05
N LEU A 168 -18.04 16.51 -20.23
CA LEU A 168 -16.60 16.52 -20.50
C LEU A 168 -15.83 17.48 -19.58
N GLY A 169 -16.38 18.68 -19.35
CA GLY A 169 -15.77 19.65 -18.45
C GLY A 169 -15.67 19.16 -17.02
N LYS A 170 -16.70 18.50 -16.52
CA LYS A 170 -16.71 17.86 -15.18
C LYS A 170 -15.75 16.67 -15.10
N TRP A 171 -15.75 15.83 -16.12
CA TRP A 171 -14.86 14.69 -16.16
C TRP A 171 -13.39 15.11 -16.18
N ILE A 172 -13.02 16.08 -17.02
CA ILE A 172 -11.65 16.62 -17.08
C ILE A 172 -11.30 17.33 -15.77
N GLY A 173 -12.23 18.13 -15.20
CA GLY A 173 -12.01 18.83 -13.93
C GLY A 173 -11.82 17.90 -12.74
N GLY A 174 -12.46 16.73 -12.75
CA GLY A 174 -12.30 15.71 -11.70
C GLY A 174 -11.08 14.81 -11.89
N TYR A 175 -10.50 14.78 -13.12
CA TYR A 175 -9.34 13.93 -13.43
C TYR A 175 -8.00 14.64 -13.16
N VAL A 176 -7.97 15.96 -13.18
CA VAL A 176 -6.79 16.81 -12.93
C VAL A 176 -6.61 17.06 -11.44
#